data_ef3aeb4eab0b3eef2f25a29c8849d865
#
_entry.id   ef3aeb4eab0b3eef2f25a29c8849d865
#
_cell.length_a   1.000
_cell.length_b   1.000
_cell.length_c   1.000
_cell.angle_alpha   90.00
_cell.angle_beta   90.00
_cell.angle_gamma   90.00
#
_symmetry.space_group_name_H-M   'P 1'
#
loop_
_entity.id
_entity.type
_entity.pdbx_description
1 polymer ?
#
loop_
_entity_poly.entity_id
_entity_poly.type
_entity_poly.pdbx_seq_one_letter_code
_entity_poly.pdbx_strand_id
1 'polypeptide(L)'
;MNLSEVKTKTITELVEIAEKLGLENVGRLKKQDIIFQILKKQADDGIDIFGGGVLEILNDGFGFLRSAEGSYCAGPDDIYISPSQIRKFSLRKGDEIQGKIRPPKDKEKYTALVQVETINDETPEDAKKKILFENLTPLFPNERLVLEQGSGSNEDLSARIIDLIAPVGKGQRGLIVSPPKAGKTLMLQSIAHSITSNNPETKLIVLLIDERPEEVTEMSRTVRGQVIASTFDEPPSRHVQVADMVIEKAKRLVEHKQDVVILLDSITRLGRAYNSVQPASGKILSGGVDSNALERPKRFFGAARNLEEGGSLTILATALVDTGSKMDEVIYEEFKGTGNMEIHLERKIAEKRIYPAINVRRSGTRREDLLTSEEELRLMWAVRKVTDPMELSLIHISEPTRHDQI
;
A
#
# COMPACT_ATOMS: atom_id res chain seq x y z
N MET A 1 26.74 8.65 -8.38
CA MET A 1 26.35 7.78 -7.24
C MET A 1 24.90 8.03 -6.87
N ASN A 2 24.14 6.97 -6.54
CA ASN A 2 22.72 7.11 -6.20
C ASN A 2 22.55 7.13 -4.66
N LEU A 3 21.93 8.18 -4.12
CA LEU A 3 21.67 8.34 -2.68
C LEU A 3 20.80 7.19 -2.13
N SER A 4 19.83 6.73 -2.89
CA SER A 4 18.96 5.63 -2.48
C SER A 4 19.74 4.33 -2.25
N GLU A 5 20.71 4.00 -3.12
CA GLU A 5 21.59 2.84 -2.95
C GLU A 5 22.50 2.96 -1.73
N VAL A 6 22.97 4.18 -1.44
CA VAL A 6 23.80 4.43 -0.26
C VAL A 6 23.01 4.24 1.03
N LYS A 7 21.76 4.65 1.04
CA LYS A 7 20.85 4.49 2.20
C LYS A 7 20.56 3.03 2.56
N THR A 8 20.47 2.13 1.57
CA THR A 8 20.21 0.69 1.82
C THR A 8 21.39 -0.06 2.43
N LYS A 9 22.61 0.52 2.34
CA LYS A 9 23.82 -0.11 2.87
C LYS A 9 23.84 -0.15 4.40
N THR A 10 24.51 -1.17 4.92
CA THR A 10 24.77 -1.32 6.36
C THR A 10 25.79 -0.27 6.83
N ILE A 11 25.84 -0.03 8.14
CA ILE A 11 26.82 0.91 8.72
C ILE A 11 28.25 0.48 8.39
N THR A 12 28.53 -0.83 8.44
CA THR A 12 29.85 -1.38 8.12
C THR A 12 30.27 -1.06 6.68
N GLU A 13 29.40 -1.33 5.72
CA GLU A 13 29.66 -1.01 4.31
C GLU A 13 29.83 0.49 4.05
N LEU A 14 29.07 1.33 4.76
CA LEU A 14 29.21 2.79 4.66
C LEU A 14 30.55 3.29 5.21
N VAL A 15 31.03 2.70 6.31
CA VAL A 15 32.35 3.01 6.87
C VAL A 15 33.46 2.63 5.88
N GLU A 16 33.39 1.43 5.28
CA GLU A 16 34.35 1.02 4.24
C GLU A 16 34.37 1.95 3.02
N ILE A 17 33.20 2.42 2.58
CA ILE A 17 33.10 3.38 1.47
C ILE A 17 33.72 4.71 1.89
N ALA A 18 33.45 5.21 3.09
CA ALA A 18 33.97 6.45 3.59
C ALA A 18 35.50 6.41 3.75
N GLU A 19 36.06 5.32 4.25
CA GLU A 19 37.50 5.10 4.35
C GLU A 19 38.18 5.08 2.96
N LYS A 20 37.57 4.41 1.96
CA LYS A 20 38.07 4.42 0.58
C LYS A 20 38.07 5.81 -0.05
N LEU A 21 37.19 6.70 0.41
CA LEU A 21 37.13 8.13 -0.01
C LEU A 21 38.08 9.03 0.81
N GLY A 22 38.87 8.45 1.75
CA GLY A 22 39.80 9.18 2.57
C GLY A 22 39.18 9.96 3.72
N LEU A 23 37.97 9.54 4.18
CA LEU A 23 37.31 10.13 5.35
C LEU A 23 37.78 9.39 6.63
N GLU A 24 38.33 10.11 7.59
CA GLU A 24 38.81 9.56 8.85
C GLU A 24 37.75 9.66 9.95
N ASN A 25 37.83 8.76 10.95
CA ASN A 25 37.01 8.77 12.17
C ASN A 25 35.49 8.64 11.96
N VAL A 26 35.02 8.09 10.84
CA VAL A 26 33.58 7.96 10.51
C VAL A 26 32.84 6.91 11.33
N GLY A 27 33.53 5.93 11.89
CA GLY A 27 32.91 4.81 12.65
C GLY A 27 32.20 5.21 13.97
N ARG A 28 32.39 6.46 14.45
CA ARG A 28 31.70 6.99 15.65
C ARG A 28 30.48 7.85 15.31
N LEU A 29 30.19 8.05 14.03
CA LEU A 29 29.10 8.90 13.56
C LEU A 29 27.82 8.10 13.41
N LYS A 30 26.70 8.79 13.45
CA LYS A 30 25.40 8.20 13.08
C LYS A 30 25.38 7.88 11.59
N LYS A 31 24.61 6.86 11.18
CA LYS A 31 24.46 6.45 9.77
C LYS A 31 24.23 7.64 8.84
N GLN A 32 23.38 8.57 9.23
CA GLN A 32 23.05 9.78 8.46
C GLN A 32 24.23 10.72 8.28
N ASP A 33 25.02 10.92 9.31
CA ASP A 33 26.21 11.78 9.27
C ASP A 33 27.30 11.18 8.35
N ILE A 34 27.44 9.84 8.36
CA ILE A 34 28.36 9.13 7.44
C ILE A 34 27.91 9.35 5.98
N ILE A 35 26.63 9.14 5.70
CA ILE A 35 26.07 9.38 4.36
C ILE A 35 26.31 10.83 3.92
N PHE A 36 26.04 11.79 4.81
CA PHE A 36 26.26 13.20 4.52
C PHE A 36 27.73 13.51 4.17
N GLN A 37 28.69 12.99 4.93
CA GLN A 37 30.12 13.17 4.66
C GLN A 37 30.55 12.53 3.34
N ILE A 38 30.05 11.32 3.03
CA ILE A 38 30.28 10.66 1.74
C ILE A 38 29.79 11.54 0.58
N LEU A 39 28.54 12.04 0.68
CA LEU A 39 27.96 12.89 -0.37
C LEU A 39 28.73 14.20 -0.54
N LYS A 40 29.13 14.84 0.54
CA LYS A 40 29.93 16.07 0.52
C LYS A 40 31.27 15.85 -0.17
N LYS A 41 31.99 14.81 0.21
CA LYS A 41 33.28 14.46 -0.38
C LYS A 41 33.17 14.18 -1.88
N GLN A 42 32.14 13.45 -2.31
CA GLN A 42 31.92 13.16 -3.72
C GLN A 42 31.55 14.42 -4.53
N ALA A 43 30.76 15.33 -3.95
CA ALA A 43 30.45 16.61 -4.58
C ALA A 43 31.73 17.47 -4.76
N ASP A 44 32.62 17.47 -3.75
CA ASP A 44 33.90 18.17 -3.79
C ASP A 44 34.83 17.57 -4.87
N ASP A 45 34.76 16.25 -5.09
CA ASP A 45 35.50 15.53 -6.13
C ASP A 45 34.85 15.67 -7.54
N GLY A 46 33.77 16.46 -7.67
CA GLY A 46 33.08 16.74 -8.94
C GLY A 46 32.20 15.60 -9.46
N ILE A 47 31.89 14.61 -8.63
CA ILE A 47 31.04 13.47 -9.00
C ILE A 47 29.57 13.87 -8.86
N ASP A 48 28.79 13.64 -9.93
CA ASP A 48 27.36 13.87 -9.92
C ASP A 48 26.66 12.91 -8.96
N ILE A 49 25.83 13.48 -8.08
CA ILE A 49 25.05 12.73 -7.09
C ILE A 49 23.61 12.73 -7.56
N PHE A 50 23.00 11.54 -7.53
CA PHE A 50 21.59 11.34 -7.86
C PHE A 50 20.81 10.93 -6.62
N GLY A 51 19.58 11.40 -6.55
CA GLY A 51 18.67 11.05 -5.48
C GLY A 51 17.24 11.30 -5.90
N GLY A 52 16.32 10.70 -5.15
CA GLY A 52 14.92 10.81 -5.45
C GLY A 52 14.04 10.53 -4.24
N GLY A 53 12.76 10.60 -4.46
CA GLY A 53 11.71 10.32 -3.48
C GLY A 53 10.36 10.79 -3.95
N VAL A 54 9.38 10.67 -3.08
CA VAL A 54 7.98 11.05 -3.35
C VAL A 54 7.74 12.48 -2.88
N LEU A 55 7.21 13.31 -3.76
CA LEU A 55 7.00 14.73 -3.50
C LEU A 55 5.87 14.98 -2.50
N GLU A 56 6.21 15.63 -1.41
CA GLU A 56 5.27 16.31 -0.52
C GLU A 56 5.40 17.82 -0.73
N ILE A 57 4.28 18.49 -1.07
CA ILE A 57 4.23 19.95 -1.23
C ILE A 57 3.67 20.56 0.05
N LEU A 58 4.39 21.55 0.58
CA LEU A 58 3.97 22.30 1.77
C LEU A 58 3.17 23.54 1.39
N ASN A 59 2.47 24.11 2.39
CA ASN A 59 1.59 25.26 2.19
C ASN A 59 2.28 26.49 1.57
N ASP A 60 3.58 26.64 1.81
CA ASP A 60 4.41 27.74 1.26
C ASP A 60 4.79 27.54 -0.21
N GLY A 61 4.33 26.44 -0.83
CA GLY A 61 4.53 26.16 -2.26
C GLY A 61 5.87 25.54 -2.63
N PHE A 62 6.78 25.30 -1.68
CA PHE A 62 7.96 24.45 -1.87
C PHE A 62 7.66 23.02 -1.43
N GLY A 63 8.53 22.09 -1.75
CA GLY A 63 8.33 20.69 -1.43
C GLY A 63 9.58 19.97 -0.96
N PHE A 64 9.35 18.74 -0.48
CA PHE A 64 10.41 17.80 -0.16
C PHE A 64 10.15 16.45 -0.83
N LEU A 65 11.21 15.82 -1.30
CA LEU A 65 11.17 14.42 -1.72
C LEU A 65 11.38 13.56 -0.49
N ARG A 66 10.33 12.83 -0.11
CA ARG A 66 10.31 11.95 1.05
C ARG A 66 10.74 10.54 0.67
N SER A 67 11.53 9.90 1.52
CA SER A 67 11.94 8.52 1.32
C SER A 67 10.85 7.53 1.72
N ALA A 68 10.69 6.47 0.91
CA ALA A 68 9.82 5.34 1.26
C ALA A 68 10.32 4.58 2.48
N GLU A 69 11.64 4.46 2.67
CA GLU A 69 12.25 3.81 3.85
C GLU A 69 11.83 4.47 5.17
N GLY A 70 11.63 5.80 5.16
CA GLY A 70 11.11 6.55 6.29
C GLY A 70 9.57 6.62 6.31
N SER A 71 8.87 5.79 5.53
CA SER A 71 7.40 5.84 5.39
C SER A 71 6.90 7.26 5.08
N TYR A 72 7.61 7.96 4.20
CA TYR A 72 7.33 9.33 3.76
C TYR A 72 7.33 10.39 4.86
N CYS A 73 8.06 10.14 5.95
CA CYS A 73 8.17 11.09 7.03
C CYS A 73 9.19 12.18 6.78
N ALA A 74 8.95 13.32 7.44
CA ALA A 74 9.94 14.36 7.52
C ALA A 74 11.22 13.84 8.18
N GLY A 75 12.33 13.95 7.47
CA GLY A 75 13.64 13.51 7.93
C GLY A 75 14.74 14.48 7.53
N PRO A 76 15.92 14.35 8.13
CA PRO A 76 17.08 15.16 7.76
C PRO A 76 17.59 14.86 6.34
N ASP A 77 17.21 13.70 5.80
CA ASP A 77 17.63 13.21 4.47
C ASP A 77 16.70 13.66 3.34
N ASP A 78 15.73 14.51 3.64
CA ASP A 78 14.79 15.01 2.66
C ASP A 78 15.47 15.91 1.63
N ILE A 79 15.05 15.79 0.38
CA ILE A 79 15.59 16.58 -0.71
C ILE A 79 14.63 17.73 -0.99
N TYR A 80 15.12 18.94 -0.82
CA TYR A 80 14.34 20.15 -1.07
C TYR A 80 14.10 20.36 -2.56
N ILE A 81 12.87 20.74 -2.90
CA ILE A 81 12.45 21.13 -4.25
C ILE A 81 11.89 22.55 -4.23
N SER A 82 12.33 23.38 -5.17
CA SER A 82 11.92 24.78 -5.23
C SER A 82 10.54 24.96 -5.86
N PRO A 83 9.79 26.02 -5.49
CA PRO A 83 8.51 26.34 -6.13
C PRO A 83 8.59 26.54 -7.64
N SER A 84 9.74 27.02 -8.13
CA SER A 84 10.00 27.21 -9.56
C SER A 84 10.07 25.89 -10.32
N GLN A 85 10.71 24.85 -9.73
CA GLN A 85 10.77 23.51 -10.32
C GLN A 85 9.40 22.84 -10.30
N ILE A 86 8.66 22.96 -9.18
CA ILE A 86 7.29 22.43 -9.06
C ILE A 86 6.41 23.01 -10.16
N ARG A 87 6.44 24.31 -10.38
CA ARG A 87 5.64 24.96 -11.44
C ARG A 87 6.13 24.60 -12.84
N LYS A 88 7.47 24.59 -13.08
CA LYS A 88 8.07 24.29 -14.39
C LYS A 88 7.67 22.92 -14.92
N PHE A 89 7.65 21.92 -14.06
CA PHE A 89 7.33 20.53 -14.40
C PHE A 89 5.88 20.13 -14.08
N SER A 90 5.05 21.07 -13.58
CA SER A 90 3.66 20.81 -13.15
C SER A 90 3.56 19.65 -12.16
N LEU A 91 4.50 19.59 -11.22
CA LEU A 91 4.59 18.52 -10.24
C LEU A 91 3.43 18.57 -9.24
N ARG A 92 2.99 17.40 -8.82
CA ARG A 92 1.92 17.26 -7.84
C ARG A 92 2.40 16.42 -6.64
N LYS A 93 1.70 16.56 -5.52
CA LYS A 93 1.91 15.70 -4.35
C LYS A 93 1.76 14.23 -4.77
N GLY A 94 2.71 13.40 -4.36
CA GLY A 94 2.73 11.99 -4.70
C GLY A 94 3.57 11.63 -5.94
N ASP A 95 4.01 12.59 -6.76
CA ASP A 95 4.93 12.30 -7.86
C ASP A 95 6.25 11.76 -7.32
N GLU A 96 6.73 10.65 -7.87
CA GLU A 96 8.04 10.08 -7.59
C GLU A 96 9.06 10.72 -8.54
N ILE A 97 10.04 11.42 -7.97
CA ILE A 97 10.98 12.23 -8.73
C ILE A 97 12.38 11.72 -8.49
N GLN A 98 13.13 11.54 -9.56
CA GLN A 98 14.56 11.27 -9.50
C GLN A 98 15.33 12.35 -10.26
N GLY A 99 16.53 12.66 -9.79
CA GLY A 99 17.34 13.65 -10.45
C GLY A 99 18.66 13.92 -9.75
N LYS A 100 19.39 14.89 -10.33
CA LYS A 100 20.67 15.33 -9.81
C LYS A 100 20.45 16.21 -8.59
N ILE A 101 21.14 15.89 -7.51
CA ILE A 101 21.07 16.60 -6.23
C ILE A 101 22.42 17.23 -5.88
N ARG A 102 22.39 18.21 -5.00
CA ARG A 102 23.61 18.79 -4.42
C ARG A 102 23.51 18.82 -2.89
N PRO A 103 24.62 18.63 -2.17
CA PRO A 103 24.66 18.83 -0.73
C PRO A 103 24.26 20.27 -0.35
N PRO A 104 23.82 20.49 0.90
CA PRO A 104 23.49 21.81 1.38
C PRO A 104 24.72 22.73 1.36
N LYS A 105 24.52 23.98 0.96
CA LYS A 105 25.53 25.06 1.05
C LYS A 105 25.56 25.62 2.48
N ASP A 106 26.55 26.46 2.77
CA ASP A 106 26.65 27.20 4.04
C ASP A 106 25.32 27.91 4.33
N LYS A 107 24.71 27.61 5.49
CA LYS A 107 23.40 28.08 5.96
C LYS A 107 22.17 27.32 5.41
N GLU A 108 22.31 26.41 4.47
CA GLU A 108 21.23 25.51 4.06
C GLU A 108 21.18 24.27 4.96
N LYS A 109 19.97 23.76 5.25
CA LYS A 109 19.78 22.60 6.10
C LYS A 109 19.60 21.31 5.30
N TYR A 110 19.08 21.41 4.09
CA TYR A 110 18.67 20.26 3.29
C TYR A 110 19.45 20.14 1.97
N THR A 111 19.64 18.91 1.54
CA THR A 111 20.06 18.58 0.17
C THR A 111 19.04 19.17 -0.82
N ALA A 112 19.48 19.71 -1.93
CA ALA A 112 18.58 20.35 -2.90
C ALA A 112 18.61 19.63 -4.25
N LEU A 113 17.43 19.47 -4.87
CA LEU A 113 17.31 18.98 -6.24
C LEU A 113 17.78 20.09 -7.21
N VAL A 114 18.75 19.75 -8.08
CA VAL A 114 19.29 20.65 -9.09
C VAL A 114 18.56 20.45 -10.42
N GLN A 115 18.44 19.21 -10.86
CA GLN A 115 17.85 18.85 -12.14
C GLN A 115 16.93 17.63 -11.97
N VAL A 116 15.73 17.72 -12.54
CA VAL A 116 14.78 16.59 -12.63
C VAL A 116 15.19 15.75 -13.84
N GLU A 117 15.34 14.43 -13.64
CA GLU A 117 15.63 13.48 -14.70
C GLU A 117 14.42 12.65 -15.06
N THR A 118 13.74 12.09 -14.06
CA THR A 118 12.53 11.32 -14.27
C THR A 118 11.43 11.73 -13.30
N ILE A 119 10.19 11.57 -13.74
CA ILE A 119 8.95 11.74 -12.96
C ILE A 119 8.11 10.48 -13.17
N ASN A 120 7.89 9.70 -12.10
CA ASN A 120 7.17 8.41 -12.14
C ASN A 120 7.71 7.45 -13.21
N ASP A 121 9.04 7.33 -13.30
CA ASP A 121 9.81 6.52 -14.26
C ASP A 121 9.72 6.99 -15.73
N GLU A 122 9.09 8.14 -16.02
CA GLU A 122 9.01 8.73 -17.35
C GLU A 122 9.86 10.01 -17.50
N THR A 123 10.05 10.44 -18.74
CA THR A 123 10.73 11.75 -18.99
C THR A 123 9.83 12.91 -18.54
N PRO A 124 10.40 14.06 -18.11
CA PRO A 124 9.59 15.20 -17.69
C PRO A 124 8.65 15.76 -18.78
N GLU A 125 8.99 15.56 -20.06
CA GLU A 125 8.17 15.97 -21.20
C GLU A 125 6.93 15.07 -21.37
N ASP A 126 7.07 13.75 -21.19
CA ASP A 126 5.99 12.79 -21.29
C ASP A 126 5.08 12.85 -20.05
N ALA A 127 5.67 13.00 -18.88
CA ALA A 127 4.93 13.19 -17.63
C ALA A 127 3.96 14.39 -17.64
N LYS A 128 4.22 15.42 -18.48
CA LYS A 128 3.31 16.56 -18.63
C LYS A 128 2.04 16.24 -19.46
N LYS A 129 2.07 15.21 -20.28
CA LYS A 129 0.95 14.83 -21.17
C LYS A 129 -0.09 13.97 -20.48
N LYS A 130 0.14 13.57 -19.23
CA LYS A 130 -0.77 12.69 -18.47
C LYS A 130 -2.13 13.32 -18.25
N ILE A 131 -3.16 12.47 -18.24
CA ILE A 131 -4.52 12.85 -17.83
C ILE A 131 -4.57 12.75 -16.30
N LEU A 132 -5.15 13.75 -15.66
CA LEU A 132 -5.30 13.77 -14.20
C LEU A 132 -6.23 12.65 -13.73
N PHE A 133 -5.91 12.03 -12.61
CA PHE A 133 -6.69 10.91 -12.04
C PHE A 133 -8.19 11.23 -11.91
N GLU A 134 -8.51 12.45 -11.56
CA GLU A 134 -9.88 12.94 -11.40
C GLU A 134 -10.67 13.00 -12.71
N ASN A 135 -9.99 13.06 -13.85
CA ASN A 135 -10.58 13.15 -15.20
C ASN A 135 -10.61 11.80 -15.93
N LEU A 136 -10.04 10.74 -15.33
CA LEU A 136 -10.05 9.40 -15.92
C LEU A 136 -11.43 8.74 -15.78
N THR A 137 -11.82 7.94 -16.78
CA THR A 137 -13.13 7.28 -16.87
C THR A 137 -13.15 5.98 -16.05
N PRO A 138 -13.94 5.90 -14.96
CA PRO A 138 -13.98 4.70 -14.13
C PRO A 138 -14.79 3.58 -14.76
N LEU A 139 -14.25 2.36 -14.74
CA LEU A 139 -14.91 1.13 -15.15
C LEU A 139 -15.09 0.17 -13.96
N PHE A 140 -15.98 -0.82 -14.16
CA PHE A 140 -16.00 -1.98 -13.29
C PHE A 140 -14.72 -2.82 -13.49
N PRO A 141 -14.23 -3.50 -12.44
CA PRO A 141 -13.19 -4.51 -12.60
C PRO A 141 -13.60 -5.56 -13.64
N ASN A 142 -12.82 -5.70 -14.71
CA ASN A 142 -13.07 -6.63 -15.83
C ASN A 142 -11.83 -7.46 -16.18
N GLU A 143 -10.71 -7.22 -15.51
CA GLU A 143 -9.48 -7.99 -15.61
C GLU A 143 -9.16 -8.59 -14.25
N ARG A 144 -9.06 -9.93 -14.18
CA ARG A 144 -8.85 -10.66 -12.95
C ARG A 144 -7.40 -10.62 -12.51
N LEU A 145 -7.15 -10.33 -11.24
CA LEU A 145 -5.90 -10.58 -10.55
C LEU A 145 -5.96 -12.01 -10.01
N VAL A 146 -5.45 -12.97 -10.77
CA VAL A 146 -5.41 -14.37 -10.36
C VAL A 146 -4.45 -14.53 -9.19
N LEU A 147 -4.93 -15.11 -8.09
CA LEU A 147 -4.15 -15.32 -6.88
C LEU A 147 -3.56 -16.73 -6.83
N GLU A 148 -4.24 -17.73 -7.36
CA GLU A 148 -3.74 -19.11 -7.40
C GLU A 148 -2.43 -19.20 -8.18
N GLN A 149 -1.42 -19.85 -7.58
CA GLN A 149 -0.09 -20.03 -8.21
C GLN A 149 0.05 -21.39 -8.92
N GLY A 150 -0.94 -22.27 -8.78
CA GLY A 150 -0.94 -23.59 -9.41
C GLY A 150 0.07 -24.58 -8.83
N SER A 151 0.62 -24.28 -7.65
CA SER A 151 1.60 -25.16 -6.98
C SER A 151 0.99 -26.45 -6.44
N GLY A 152 -0.34 -26.48 -6.24
CA GLY A 152 -1.06 -27.58 -5.60
C GLY A 152 -0.71 -27.77 -4.11
N SER A 153 0.08 -26.87 -3.53
CA SER A 153 0.48 -26.92 -2.13
C SER A 153 -0.59 -26.35 -1.20
N ASN A 154 -0.51 -26.70 0.09
CA ASN A 154 -1.39 -26.11 1.11
C ASN A 154 -1.17 -24.60 1.28
N GLU A 155 -0.03 -24.07 0.87
CA GLU A 155 0.28 -22.64 0.89
C GLU A 155 -0.57 -21.86 -0.12
N ASP A 156 -0.95 -22.52 -1.23
CA ASP A 156 -1.81 -21.94 -2.28
C ASP A 156 -3.31 -22.01 -1.96
N LEU A 157 -3.69 -22.72 -0.92
CA LEU A 157 -5.11 -22.96 -0.57
C LEU A 157 -5.88 -21.66 -0.32
N SER A 158 -5.25 -20.68 0.35
CA SER A 158 -5.88 -19.37 0.59
C SER A 158 -6.21 -18.65 -0.71
N ALA A 159 -5.27 -18.62 -1.64
CA ALA A 159 -5.40 -17.99 -2.94
C ALA A 159 -6.49 -18.67 -3.80
N ARG A 160 -6.50 -19.99 -3.85
CA ARG A 160 -7.51 -20.79 -4.57
C ARG A 160 -8.91 -20.56 -4.04
N ILE A 161 -9.10 -20.56 -2.71
CA ILE A 161 -10.42 -20.32 -2.11
C ILE A 161 -10.89 -18.91 -2.46
N ILE A 162 -10.03 -17.88 -2.37
CA ILE A 162 -10.42 -16.52 -2.73
C ILE A 162 -10.82 -16.47 -4.21
N ASP A 163 -10.03 -17.05 -5.09
CA ASP A 163 -10.32 -17.07 -6.52
C ASP A 163 -11.66 -17.74 -6.86
N LEU A 164 -12.07 -18.74 -6.08
CA LEU A 164 -13.34 -19.45 -6.27
C LEU A 164 -14.56 -18.74 -5.67
N ILE A 165 -14.38 -17.96 -4.58
CA ILE A 165 -15.55 -17.41 -3.86
C ILE A 165 -15.64 -15.89 -3.93
N ALA A 166 -14.52 -15.20 -4.10
CA ALA A 166 -14.44 -13.75 -4.12
C ALA A 166 -13.31 -13.30 -5.04
N PRO A 167 -13.42 -13.55 -6.36
CA PRO A 167 -12.37 -13.20 -7.31
C PRO A 167 -12.05 -11.70 -7.25
N VAL A 168 -10.75 -11.39 -7.29
CA VAL A 168 -10.23 -10.02 -7.23
C VAL A 168 -9.98 -9.54 -8.65
N GLY A 169 -10.47 -8.35 -8.98
CA GLY A 169 -10.18 -7.69 -10.25
C GLY A 169 -9.33 -6.45 -10.10
N LYS A 170 -8.65 -6.04 -11.17
CA LYS A 170 -7.97 -4.74 -11.25
C LYS A 170 -9.00 -3.63 -11.04
N GLY A 171 -8.73 -2.73 -10.09
CA GLY A 171 -9.68 -1.69 -9.70
C GLY A 171 -10.67 -2.09 -8.58
N GLN A 172 -10.50 -3.26 -7.95
CA GLN A 172 -11.38 -3.76 -6.90
C GLN A 172 -11.31 -2.91 -5.62
N ARG A 173 -12.46 -2.68 -4.99
CA ARG A 173 -12.59 -2.15 -3.63
C ARG A 173 -13.00 -3.28 -2.70
N GLY A 174 -12.01 -4.00 -2.16
CA GLY A 174 -12.26 -5.20 -1.36
C GLY A 174 -12.09 -4.94 0.14
N LEU A 175 -13.00 -5.51 0.95
CA LEU A 175 -12.88 -5.57 2.39
C LEU A 175 -12.53 -6.99 2.84
N ILE A 176 -11.49 -7.12 3.64
CA ILE A 176 -11.16 -8.36 4.36
C ILE A 176 -11.64 -8.19 5.79
N VAL A 177 -12.83 -8.69 6.07
CA VAL A 177 -13.52 -8.54 7.34
C VAL A 177 -12.99 -9.59 8.31
N SER A 178 -12.34 -9.16 9.37
CA SER A 178 -11.63 -10.07 10.27
C SER A 178 -11.95 -9.79 11.74
N PRO A 179 -12.45 -10.77 12.49
CA PRO A 179 -12.39 -10.72 13.93
C PRO A 179 -10.94 -10.90 14.42
N PRO A 180 -10.63 -10.52 15.67
CA PRO A 180 -9.31 -10.75 16.24
C PRO A 180 -8.89 -12.22 16.21
N LYS A 181 -7.61 -12.48 15.91
CA LYS A 181 -6.98 -13.81 15.87
C LYS A 181 -7.56 -14.78 14.82
N ALA A 182 -8.11 -14.27 13.72
CA ALA A 182 -8.65 -15.09 12.64
C ALA A 182 -7.68 -15.34 11.45
N GLY A 183 -6.41 -14.96 11.57
CA GLY A 183 -5.40 -15.17 10.53
C GLY A 183 -5.30 -14.04 9.49
N LYS A 184 -5.71 -12.82 9.85
CA LYS A 184 -5.66 -11.62 8.99
C LYS A 184 -4.31 -11.40 8.31
N THR A 185 -3.23 -11.40 9.09
CA THR A 185 -1.87 -11.12 8.60
C THR A 185 -1.40 -12.19 7.60
N LEU A 186 -1.63 -13.46 7.89
CA LEU A 186 -1.33 -14.57 6.98
C LEU A 186 -2.09 -14.45 5.66
N MET A 187 -3.36 -14.03 5.71
CA MET A 187 -4.17 -13.78 4.51
C MET A 187 -3.58 -12.67 3.65
N LEU A 188 -3.19 -11.55 4.25
CA LEU A 188 -2.56 -10.44 3.53
C LEU A 188 -1.21 -10.83 2.92
N GLN A 189 -0.38 -11.59 3.64
CA GLN A 189 0.88 -12.11 3.14
C GLN A 189 0.66 -13.04 1.93
N SER A 190 -0.31 -13.95 2.01
CA SER A 190 -0.69 -14.84 0.91
C SER A 190 -1.12 -14.04 -0.33
N ILE A 191 -2.03 -13.07 -0.17
CA ILE A 191 -2.48 -12.20 -1.27
C ILE A 191 -1.31 -11.41 -1.86
N ALA A 192 -0.46 -10.81 -1.03
CA ALA A 192 0.70 -10.05 -1.47
C ALA A 192 1.66 -10.91 -2.29
N HIS A 193 1.96 -12.13 -1.82
CA HIS A 193 2.82 -13.07 -2.50
C HIS A 193 2.24 -13.51 -3.85
N SER A 194 0.95 -13.83 -3.88
CA SER A 194 0.25 -14.21 -5.12
C SER A 194 0.27 -13.09 -6.16
N ILE A 195 -0.03 -11.85 -5.75
CA ILE A 195 -0.02 -10.70 -6.68
C ILE A 195 1.37 -10.51 -7.26
N THR A 196 2.41 -10.50 -6.44
CA THR A 196 3.78 -10.26 -6.92
C THR A 196 4.35 -11.40 -7.76
N SER A 197 3.86 -12.62 -7.56
CA SER A 197 4.28 -13.79 -8.34
C SER A 197 3.57 -13.86 -9.69
N ASN A 198 2.27 -13.62 -9.72
CA ASN A 198 1.45 -13.78 -10.92
C ASN A 198 1.38 -12.50 -11.77
N ASN A 199 1.56 -11.32 -11.16
CA ASN A 199 1.46 -10.02 -11.82
C ASN A 199 2.67 -9.14 -11.45
N PRO A 200 3.88 -9.49 -11.92
CA PRO A 200 5.13 -8.81 -11.54
C PRO A 200 5.19 -7.33 -12.00
N GLU A 201 4.40 -6.95 -13.00
CA GLU A 201 4.26 -5.57 -13.48
C GLU A 201 3.44 -4.69 -12.53
N THR A 202 2.61 -5.30 -11.68
CA THR A 202 1.74 -4.57 -10.76
C THR A 202 2.54 -3.97 -9.60
N LYS A 203 2.35 -2.69 -9.34
CA LYS A 203 2.99 -2.01 -8.20
C LYS A 203 2.23 -2.31 -6.92
N LEU A 204 2.81 -3.15 -6.07
CA LEU A 204 2.24 -3.50 -4.77
C LEU A 204 2.74 -2.57 -3.67
N ILE A 205 1.79 -1.94 -2.96
CA ILE A 205 2.04 -1.14 -1.75
C ILE A 205 1.29 -1.78 -0.58
N VAL A 206 2.00 -2.13 0.48
CA VAL A 206 1.40 -2.58 1.73
C VAL A 206 1.44 -1.40 2.71
N LEU A 207 0.27 -0.96 3.14
CA LEU A 207 0.11 0.15 4.07
C LEU A 207 -0.37 -0.37 5.43
N LEU A 208 0.51 -0.28 6.44
CA LEU A 208 0.25 -0.72 7.80
C LEU A 208 0.02 0.49 8.71
N ILE A 209 -1.19 0.60 9.26
CA ILE A 209 -1.60 1.73 10.11
C ILE A 209 -1.89 1.25 11.52
N ASP A 210 -1.19 1.82 12.51
CA ASP A 210 -1.34 1.51 13.94
C ASP A 210 -1.08 0.02 14.23
N GLU A 211 -0.17 -0.61 13.44
CA GLU A 211 0.26 -1.99 13.63
C GLU A 211 1.54 -2.07 14.47
N ARG A 212 1.89 -3.27 14.94
CA ARG A 212 3.04 -3.48 15.80
C ARG A 212 4.35 -3.47 15.00
N PRO A 213 5.46 -2.94 15.56
CA PRO A 213 6.75 -2.91 14.87
C PRO A 213 7.24 -4.29 14.42
N GLU A 214 6.99 -5.35 15.21
CA GLU A 214 7.34 -6.73 14.83
C GLU A 214 6.55 -7.23 13.62
N GLU A 215 5.25 -6.88 13.50
CA GLU A 215 4.42 -7.23 12.34
C GLU A 215 4.86 -6.46 11.08
N VAL A 216 5.28 -5.20 11.24
CA VAL A 216 5.88 -4.40 10.16
C VAL A 216 7.18 -5.04 9.65
N THR A 217 8.04 -5.46 10.57
CA THR A 217 9.32 -6.11 10.22
C THR A 217 9.09 -7.43 9.49
N GLU A 218 8.16 -8.25 9.96
CA GLU A 218 7.79 -9.51 9.32
C GLU A 218 7.25 -9.29 7.90
N MET A 219 6.31 -8.36 7.74
CA MET A 219 5.75 -8.01 6.44
C MET A 219 6.83 -7.51 5.46
N SER A 220 7.75 -6.67 5.93
CA SER A 220 8.85 -6.14 5.11
C SER A 220 9.84 -7.21 4.65
N ARG A 221 9.97 -8.33 5.41
CA ARG A 221 10.85 -9.45 5.06
C ARG A 221 10.19 -10.46 4.14
N THR A 222 8.89 -10.62 4.23
CA THR A 222 8.14 -11.67 3.52
C THR A 222 7.54 -11.19 2.21
N VAL A 223 7.18 -9.90 2.08
CA VAL A 223 6.49 -9.37 0.91
C VAL A 223 7.46 -8.70 -0.06
N ARG A 224 7.37 -9.07 -1.33
CA ARG A 224 8.06 -8.40 -2.44
C ARG A 224 7.23 -7.20 -2.93
N GLY A 225 7.22 -6.13 -2.16
CA GLY A 225 6.46 -4.93 -2.46
C GLY A 225 6.95 -3.77 -1.60
N GLN A 226 6.39 -2.59 -1.80
CA GLN A 226 6.72 -1.45 -0.98
C GLN A 226 5.90 -1.50 0.32
N VAL A 227 6.55 -1.73 1.46
CA VAL A 227 5.91 -1.71 2.78
C VAL A 227 6.07 -0.33 3.40
N ILE A 228 4.96 0.33 3.66
CA ILE A 228 4.88 1.65 4.30
C ILE A 228 4.10 1.47 5.59
N ALA A 229 4.64 1.97 6.69
CA ALA A 229 4.04 1.75 7.99
C ALA A 229 4.01 3.03 8.84
N SER A 230 3.02 3.09 9.71
CA SER A 230 2.98 3.98 10.86
C SER A 230 2.51 3.15 12.06
N THR A 231 3.45 2.90 12.99
CA THR A 231 3.27 1.98 14.10
C THR A 231 2.45 2.58 15.24
N PHE A 232 1.95 1.75 16.15
CA PHE A 232 1.01 2.15 17.21
C PHE A 232 1.60 3.17 18.21
N ASP A 233 2.91 3.31 18.29
CA ASP A 233 3.62 4.28 19.12
C ASP A 233 3.67 5.69 18.50
N GLU A 234 3.26 5.83 17.23
CA GLU A 234 3.19 7.11 16.55
C GLU A 234 1.81 7.81 16.75
N PRO A 235 1.75 9.15 16.67
CA PRO A 235 0.50 9.87 16.86
C PRO A 235 -0.47 9.69 15.68
N PRO A 236 -1.80 9.80 15.89
CA PRO A 236 -2.80 9.65 14.84
C PRO A 236 -2.61 10.55 13.61
N SER A 237 -2.08 11.78 13.82
CA SER A 237 -1.75 12.70 12.72
C SER A 237 -0.74 12.10 11.74
N ARG A 238 0.17 11.26 12.25
CA ARG A 238 1.15 10.55 11.46
C ARG A 238 0.50 9.48 10.59
N HIS A 239 -0.40 8.68 11.16
CA HIS A 239 -1.17 7.67 10.41
C HIS A 239 -1.90 8.29 9.22
N VAL A 240 -2.52 9.46 9.44
CA VAL A 240 -3.21 10.23 8.40
C VAL A 240 -2.24 10.72 7.33
N GLN A 241 -1.10 11.31 7.73
CA GLN A 241 -0.09 11.83 6.79
C GLN A 241 0.45 10.73 5.87
N VAL A 242 0.80 9.57 6.45
CA VAL A 242 1.33 8.43 5.69
C VAL A 242 0.29 7.91 4.69
N ALA A 243 -0.97 7.75 5.13
CA ALA A 243 -2.04 7.30 4.25
C ALA A 243 -2.30 8.29 3.10
N ASP A 244 -2.29 9.60 3.39
CA ASP A 244 -2.45 10.64 2.37
C ASP A 244 -1.29 10.63 1.35
N MET A 245 -0.06 10.34 1.77
CA MET A 245 1.08 10.23 0.85
C MET A 245 0.97 8.99 -0.04
N VAL A 246 0.57 7.86 0.53
CA VAL A 246 0.42 6.60 -0.21
C VAL A 246 -0.66 6.72 -1.28
N ILE A 247 -1.83 7.27 -0.94
CA ILE A 247 -2.93 7.38 -1.93
C ILE A 247 -2.59 8.37 -3.04
N GLU A 248 -1.91 9.49 -2.73
CA GLU A 248 -1.50 10.43 -3.76
C GLU A 248 -0.42 9.82 -4.67
N LYS A 249 0.56 9.09 -4.11
CA LYS A 249 1.52 8.32 -4.93
C LYS A 249 0.81 7.32 -5.84
N ALA A 250 -0.11 6.53 -5.30
CA ALA A 250 -0.85 5.54 -6.08
C ALA A 250 -1.62 6.19 -7.25
N LYS A 251 -2.29 7.32 -7.02
CA LYS A 251 -2.97 8.06 -8.08
C LYS A 251 -2.00 8.54 -9.17
N ARG A 252 -0.79 9.02 -8.77
CA ARG A 252 0.23 9.44 -9.76
C ARG A 252 0.68 8.29 -10.64
N LEU A 253 0.96 7.11 -10.03
CA LEU A 253 1.33 5.91 -10.80
C LEU A 253 0.23 5.50 -11.79
N VAL A 254 -1.03 5.57 -11.38
CA VAL A 254 -2.18 5.25 -12.23
C VAL A 254 -2.34 6.26 -13.39
N GLU A 255 -2.05 7.55 -13.20
CA GLU A 255 -2.01 8.55 -14.27
C GLU A 255 -0.99 8.19 -15.37
N HIS A 256 0.03 7.41 -15.01
CA HIS A 256 1.01 6.83 -15.93
C HIS A 256 0.65 5.41 -16.40
N LYS A 257 -0.65 5.06 -16.35
CA LYS A 257 -1.22 3.79 -16.81
C LYS A 257 -0.66 2.54 -16.11
N GLN A 258 -0.15 2.71 -14.89
CA GLN A 258 0.34 1.57 -14.11
C GLN A 258 -0.80 0.95 -13.30
N ASP A 259 -0.75 -0.36 -13.12
CA ASP A 259 -1.64 -1.08 -12.23
C ASP A 259 -1.05 -1.06 -10.81
N VAL A 260 -1.84 -0.54 -9.88
CA VAL A 260 -1.42 -0.37 -8.48
C VAL A 260 -2.36 -1.14 -7.57
N VAL A 261 -1.79 -1.92 -6.65
CA VAL A 261 -2.53 -2.58 -5.57
C VAL A 261 -2.07 -2.04 -4.23
N ILE A 262 -3.02 -1.59 -3.42
CA ILE A 262 -2.79 -1.21 -2.02
C ILE A 262 -3.42 -2.28 -1.13
N LEU A 263 -2.60 -2.94 -0.30
CA LEU A 263 -3.08 -3.76 0.82
C LEU A 263 -3.02 -2.90 2.08
N LEU A 264 -4.19 -2.56 2.63
CA LEU A 264 -4.30 -1.69 3.81
C LEU A 264 -4.64 -2.51 5.07
N ASP A 265 -3.78 -2.47 6.05
CA ASP A 265 -4.02 -3.02 7.38
C ASP A 265 -3.89 -1.93 8.46
N SER A 266 -4.98 -1.37 8.98
CA SER A 266 -6.38 -1.63 8.70
C SER A 266 -7.16 -0.33 8.45
N ILE A 267 -8.24 -0.43 7.68
CA ILE A 267 -9.14 0.72 7.45
C ILE A 267 -9.85 1.17 8.72
N THR A 268 -10.11 0.24 9.63
CA THR A 268 -10.69 0.54 10.94
C THR A 268 -9.80 1.47 11.76
N ARG A 269 -8.50 1.15 11.83
CA ARG A 269 -7.52 1.98 12.55
C ARG A 269 -7.28 3.32 11.85
N LEU A 270 -7.26 3.31 10.52
CA LEU A 270 -7.20 4.54 9.73
C LEU A 270 -8.42 5.43 10.01
N GLY A 271 -9.63 4.87 10.05
CA GLY A 271 -10.85 5.59 10.42
C GLY A 271 -10.79 6.19 11.82
N ARG A 272 -10.25 5.44 12.80
CA ARG A 272 -10.01 5.93 14.16
C ARG A 272 -9.02 7.11 14.19
N ALA A 273 -7.93 7.01 13.42
CA ALA A 273 -6.92 8.06 13.32
C ALA A 273 -7.52 9.35 12.75
N TYR A 274 -8.29 9.27 11.67
CA TYR A 274 -9.00 10.43 11.13
C TYR A 274 -10.00 11.03 12.12
N ASN A 275 -10.73 10.18 12.86
CA ASN A 275 -11.66 10.66 13.90
C ASN A 275 -10.94 11.41 15.03
N SER A 276 -9.73 10.98 15.38
CA SER A 276 -8.92 11.65 16.42
C SER A 276 -8.31 12.98 15.98
N VAL A 277 -8.03 13.14 14.68
CA VAL A 277 -7.39 14.34 14.11
C VAL A 277 -8.42 15.37 13.64
N GLN A 278 -9.63 14.93 13.31
CA GLN A 278 -10.69 15.80 12.81
C GLN A 278 -11.12 16.82 13.90
N PRO A 279 -11.21 18.12 13.57
CA PRO A 279 -11.85 19.09 14.45
C PRO A 279 -13.30 18.69 14.74
N ALA A 280 -13.72 18.78 16.00
CA ALA A 280 -15.07 18.40 16.41
C ALA A 280 -16.12 19.20 15.64
N SER A 281 -17.00 18.52 14.89
CA SER A 281 -18.12 19.16 14.18
C SER A 281 -19.32 19.48 15.08
N GLY A 282 -19.33 18.93 16.29
CA GLY A 282 -20.47 18.96 17.21
C GLY A 282 -21.59 17.97 16.87
N LYS A 283 -21.45 17.19 15.77
CA LYS A 283 -22.38 16.14 15.34
C LYS A 283 -21.70 14.79 15.46
N ILE A 284 -22.00 14.06 16.53
CA ILE A 284 -21.42 12.76 16.82
C ILE A 284 -22.42 11.67 16.43
N LEU A 285 -21.99 10.71 15.60
CA LEU A 285 -22.70 9.49 15.28
C LEU A 285 -22.59 8.50 16.45
N SER A 286 -23.35 7.40 16.38
CA SER A 286 -23.18 6.28 17.31
C SER A 286 -21.73 5.81 17.37
N GLY A 287 -21.29 5.32 18.55
CA GLY A 287 -19.90 4.88 18.73
C GLY A 287 -18.85 5.98 18.88
N GLY A 288 -19.25 7.27 18.97
CA GLY A 288 -18.31 8.38 19.17
C GLY A 288 -17.57 8.83 17.89
N VAL A 289 -18.11 8.52 16.71
CA VAL A 289 -17.55 8.93 15.42
C VAL A 289 -18.09 10.31 15.05
N ASP A 290 -17.22 11.29 14.76
CA ASP A 290 -17.65 12.57 14.20
C ASP A 290 -18.21 12.38 12.79
N SER A 291 -19.31 13.07 12.48
CA SER A 291 -20.01 12.92 11.20
C SER A 291 -19.13 13.14 9.95
N ASN A 292 -18.09 13.97 10.08
CA ASN A 292 -17.17 14.28 8.99
C ASN A 292 -15.88 13.44 8.99
N ALA A 293 -15.63 12.67 10.06
CA ALA A 293 -14.37 11.96 10.26
C ALA A 293 -14.10 10.89 9.18
N LEU A 294 -15.16 10.24 8.69
CA LEU A 294 -15.01 9.15 7.72
C LEU A 294 -15.02 9.61 6.25
N GLU A 295 -15.20 10.89 5.97
CA GLU A 295 -15.24 11.40 4.60
C GLU A 295 -13.90 11.17 3.87
N ARG A 296 -12.78 11.53 4.49
CA ARG A 296 -11.43 11.34 3.90
C ARG A 296 -11.06 9.89 3.74
N PRO A 297 -11.19 8.99 4.74
CA PRO A 297 -10.94 7.57 4.56
C PRO A 297 -11.91 6.91 3.56
N LYS A 298 -13.16 7.36 3.42
CA LYS A 298 -14.04 6.92 2.32
C LYS A 298 -13.53 7.36 0.95
N ARG A 299 -13.00 8.58 0.82
CA ARG A 299 -12.35 9.04 -0.42
C ARG A 299 -11.09 8.23 -0.73
N PHE A 300 -10.33 7.85 0.28
CA PHE A 300 -9.18 6.95 0.13
C PHE A 300 -9.62 5.62 -0.47
N PHE A 301 -10.54 4.92 0.19
CA PHE A 301 -11.03 3.62 -0.26
C PHE A 301 -11.81 3.70 -1.58
N GLY A 302 -12.60 4.74 -1.75
CA GLY A 302 -13.38 5.02 -2.97
C GLY A 302 -12.54 5.43 -4.18
N ALA A 303 -11.25 5.71 -4.01
CA ALA A 303 -10.34 5.98 -5.13
C ALA A 303 -10.08 4.73 -5.98
N ALA A 304 -10.24 3.52 -5.41
CA ALA A 304 -10.05 2.28 -6.14
C ALA A 304 -11.03 2.17 -7.31
N ARG A 305 -10.48 1.96 -8.52
CA ARG A 305 -11.21 1.86 -9.78
C ARG A 305 -10.36 1.28 -10.89
N ASN A 306 -10.98 0.61 -11.82
CA ASN A 306 -10.39 0.32 -13.12
C ASN A 306 -10.67 1.49 -14.08
N LEU A 307 -9.84 1.70 -15.10
CA LEU A 307 -9.88 2.89 -15.94
C LEU A 307 -9.87 2.52 -17.42
N GLU A 308 -10.67 3.24 -18.21
CA GLU A 308 -10.78 3.04 -19.66
C GLU A 308 -9.48 3.43 -20.39
N GLU A 309 -8.81 4.46 -19.92
CA GLU A 309 -7.57 4.98 -20.52
C GLU A 309 -6.34 4.10 -20.21
N GLY A 310 -6.51 3.08 -19.38
CA GLY A 310 -5.48 2.16 -18.91
C GLY A 310 -4.98 2.48 -17.50
N GLY A 311 -4.42 1.46 -16.86
CA GLY A 311 -4.05 1.49 -15.45
C GLY A 311 -5.23 1.24 -14.52
N SER A 312 -4.93 0.84 -13.30
CA SER A 312 -5.96 0.56 -12.29
C SER A 312 -5.45 0.85 -10.88
N LEU A 313 -6.37 1.18 -9.99
CA LEU A 313 -6.11 1.25 -8.56
C LEU A 313 -6.99 0.24 -7.82
N THR A 314 -6.38 -0.81 -7.29
CA THR A 314 -7.04 -1.82 -6.45
C THR A 314 -6.73 -1.55 -5.00
N ILE A 315 -7.72 -1.58 -4.12
CA ILE A 315 -7.51 -1.43 -2.67
C ILE A 315 -8.19 -2.60 -1.97
N LEU A 316 -7.40 -3.43 -1.29
CA LEU A 316 -7.87 -4.48 -0.40
C LEU A 316 -7.55 -4.06 1.03
N ALA A 317 -8.58 -3.76 1.81
CA ALA A 317 -8.44 -3.22 3.15
C ALA A 317 -8.98 -4.18 4.20
N THR A 318 -8.25 -4.39 5.28
CA THR A 318 -8.78 -5.16 6.41
C THR A 318 -9.72 -4.28 7.25
N ALA A 319 -10.87 -4.84 7.62
CA ALA A 319 -11.82 -4.24 8.52
C ALA A 319 -11.96 -5.11 9.79
N LEU A 320 -11.75 -4.50 10.95
CA LEU A 320 -11.83 -5.19 12.23
C LEU A 320 -13.29 -5.24 12.71
N VAL A 321 -13.76 -6.43 13.07
CA VAL A 321 -15.09 -6.67 13.62
C VAL A 321 -14.97 -7.47 14.92
N ASP A 322 -16.07 -7.56 15.69
CA ASP A 322 -16.13 -8.31 16.97
C ASP A 322 -15.04 -7.89 17.98
N THR A 323 -14.64 -6.62 17.95
CA THR A 323 -13.66 -6.02 18.87
C THR A 323 -14.27 -5.57 20.19
N GLY A 324 -15.60 -5.57 20.30
CA GLY A 324 -16.34 -4.99 21.42
C GLY A 324 -16.44 -3.46 21.36
N SER A 325 -15.92 -2.83 20.30
CA SER A 325 -15.97 -1.37 20.09
C SER A 325 -17.11 -0.98 19.16
N LYS A 326 -18.07 -0.20 19.66
CA LYS A 326 -19.14 0.38 18.84
C LYS A 326 -18.62 1.29 17.73
N MET A 327 -17.47 1.93 17.93
CA MET A 327 -16.81 2.72 16.90
C MET A 327 -16.41 1.88 15.70
N ASP A 328 -15.85 0.69 15.92
CA ASP A 328 -15.43 -0.21 14.86
C ASP A 328 -16.62 -0.76 14.06
N GLU A 329 -17.73 -1.04 14.74
CA GLU A 329 -18.98 -1.44 14.09
C GLU A 329 -19.49 -0.35 13.14
N VAL A 330 -19.51 0.91 13.59
CA VAL A 330 -19.91 2.06 12.75
C VAL A 330 -18.95 2.22 11.57
N ILE A 331 -17.64 2.17 11.81
CA ILE A 331 -16.64 2.27 10.75
C ILE A 331 -16.86 1.14 9.71
N TYR A 332 -17.01 -0.10 10.16
CA TYR A 332 -17.25 -1.23 9.26
C TYR A 332 -18.50 -1.04 8.40
N GLU A 333 -19.65 -0.70 8.98
CA GLU A 333 -20.90 -0.50 8.23
C GLU A 333 -20.80 0.64 7.20
N GLU A 334 -20.07 1.71 7.52
CA GLU A 334 -19.84 2.83 6.59
C GLU A 334 -18.96 2.45 5.39
N PHE A 335 -17.99 1.54 5.57
CA PHE A 335 -17.14 1.05 4.47
C PHE A 335 -17.74 -0.09 3.68
N LYS A 336 -18.54 -0.94 4.31
CA LYS A 336 -19.28 -2.03 3.66
C LYS A 336 -20.13 -1.54 2.48
N GLY A 337 -20.80 -0.38 2.65
CA GLY A 337 -21.56 0.27 1.58
C GLY A 337 -20.71 0.77 0.41
N THR A 338 -19.42 1.04 0.63
CA THR A 338 -18.48 1.58 -0.38
C THR A 338 -17.77 0.47 -1.15
N GLY A 339 -17.55 -0.69 -0.54
CA GLY A 339 -16.89 -1.86 -1.13
C GLY A 339 -17.72 -2.53 -2.22
N ASN A 340 -17.05 -3.26 -3.11
CA ASN A 340 -17.65 -4.12 -4.12
C ASN A 340 -17.17 -5.57 -4.05
N MET A 341 -16.44 -5.92 -2.97
CA MET A 341 -15.96 -7.27 -2.67
C MET A 341 -15.77 -7.40 -1.16
N GLU A 342 -16.12 -8.54 -0.60
CA GLU A 342 -15.91 -8.84 0.80
C GLU A 342 -15.38 -10.27 0.98
N ILE A 343 -14.33 -10.42 1.79
CA ILE A 343 -13.85 -11.71 2.31
C ILE A 343 -14.05 -11.67 3.82
N HIS A 344 -14.86 -12.58 4.34
CA HIS A 344 -15.14 -12.69 5.76
C HIS A 344 -14.30 -13.81 6.38
N LEU A 345 -13.49 -13.49 7.37
CA LEU A 345 -12.83 -14.47 8.23
C LEU A 345 -13.74 -14.81 9.41
N GLU A 346 -13.71 -16.08 9.84
CA GLU A 346 -14.57 -16.60 10.89
C GLU A 346 -13.74 -17.11 12.07
N ARG A 347 -13.99 -16.55 13.26
CA ARG A 347 -13.25 -16.91 14.47
C ARG A 347 -13.46 -18.38 14.86
N LYS A 348 -14.66 -18.92 14.67
CA LYS A 348 -15.00 -20.32 15.00
C LYS A 348 -14.18 -21.33 14.18
N ILE A 349 -13.83 -21.00 12.94
CA ILE A 349 -12.97 -21.82 12.09
C ILE A 349 -11.52 -21.73 12.58
N ALA A 350 -11.03 -20.53 12.86
CA ALA A 350 -9.69 -20.33 13.38
C ALA A 350 -9.46 -20.99 14.75
N GLU A 351 -10.45 -21.02 15.64
CA GLU A 351 -10.40 -21.71 16.93
C GLU A 351 -10.24 -23.22 16.76
N LYS A 352 -10.76 -23.80 15.67
CA LYS A 352 -10.54 -25.19 15.28
C LYS A 352 -9.17 -25.43 14.60
N ARG A 353 -8.33 -24.39 14.46
CA ARG A 353 -7.03 -24.43 13.75
C ARG A 353 -7.13 -24.76 12.26
N ILE A 354 -8.25 -24.43 11.64
CA ILE A 354 -8.46 -24.57 10.21
C ILE A 354 -8.14 -23.24 9.55
N TYR A 355 -7.21 -23.26 8.61
CA TYR A 355 -6.78 -22.07 7.85
C TYR A 355 -6.73 -22.39 6.34
N PRO A 356 -7.12 -21.40 5.49
CA PRO A 356 -7.65 -20.07 5.82
C PRO A 356 -9.04 -20.13 6.47
N ALA A 357 -9.27 -19.30 7.48
CA ALA A 357 -10.53 -19.29 8.21
C ALA A 357 -11.62 -18.48 7.48
N ILE A 358 -11.82 -18.72 6.19
CA ILE A 358 -12.76 -17.98 5.34
C ILE A 358 -14.19 -18.49 5.51
N ASN A 359 -15.13 -17.55 5.66
CA ASN A 359 -16.56 -17.84 5.61
C ASN A 359 -17.06 -17.71 4.17
N VAL A 360 -17.22 -18.84 3.49
CA VAL A 360 -17.63 -18.92 2.08
C VAL A 360 -19.00 -18.29 1.82
N ARG A 361 -19.95 -18.42 2.76
CA ARG A 361 -21.31 -17.90 2.61
C ARG A 361 -21.38 -16.37 2.60
N ARG A 362 -20.54 -15.73 3.44
CA ARG A 362 -20.52 -14.27 3.60
C ARG A 362 -19.57 -13.57 2.64
N SER A 363 -18.66 -14.31 1.99
CA SER A 363 -17.67 -13.77 1.09
C SER A 363 -18.19 -13.72 -0.35
N GLY A 364 -17.79 -12.72 -1.12
CA GLY A 364 -18.16 -12.61 -2.53
C GLY A 364 -17.74 -11.30 -3.18
N THR A 365 -17.79 -11.28 -4.50
CA THR A 365 -17.47 -10.13 -5.35
C THR A 365 -18.70 -9.70 -6.13
N ARG A 366 -18.99 -8.41 -6.17
CA ARG A 366 -20.03 -7.85 -7.07
C ARG A 366 -19.54 -7.91 -8.49
N ARG A 367 -20.43 -8.32 -9.42
CA ARG A 367 -20.11 -8.46 -10.84
C ARG A 367 -18.95 -9.44 -11.08
N GLU A 368 -18.95 -10.56 -10.34
CA GLU A 368 -18.03 -11.67 -10.58
C GLU A 368 -18.12 -12.22 -12.03
N ASP A 369 -19.25 -12.00 -12.68
CA ASP A 369 -19.50 -12.31 -14.08
C ASP A 369 -18.54 -11.61 -15.06
N LEU A 370 -17.95 -10.47 -14.68
CA LEU A 370 -16.96 -9.75 -15.49
C LEU A 370 -15.53 -10.28 -15.31
N LEU A 371 -15.31 -11.06 -14.27
CA LEU A 371 -13.96 -11.55 -13.86
C LEU A 371 -13.73 -13.03 -14.15
N THR A 372 -14.80 -13.76 -14.51
CA THR A 372 -14.78 -15.21 -14.69
C THR A 372 -15.46 -15.62 -15.99
N SER A 373 -15.05 -16.75 -16.56
CA SER A 373 -15.75 -17.34 -17.71
C SER A 373 -17.12 -17.87 -17.28
N GLU A 374 -18.05 -18.07 -18.24
CA GLU A 374 -19.36 -18.66 -17.94
C GLU A 374 -19.27 -20.03 -17.29
N GLU A 375 -18.28 -20.84 -17.69
CA GLU A 375 -18.07 -22.18 -17.12
C GLU A 375 -17.60 -22.11 -15.68
N GLU A 376 -16.59 -21.26 -15.40
CA GLU A 376 -16.12 -21.02 -14.02
C GLU A 376 -17.24 -20.48 -13.15
N LEU A 377 -18.03 -19.53 -13.64
CA LEU A 377 -19.14 -18.93 -12.90
C LEU A 377 -20.17 -19.99 -12.50
N ARG A 378 -20.51 -20.93 -13.41
CA ARG A 378 -21.41 -22.04 -13.12
C ARG A 378 -20.83 -22.96 -12.05
N LEU A 379 -19.54 -23.27 -12.11
CA LEU A 379 -18.85 -24.07 -11.12
C LEU A 379 -18.81 -23.38 -9.75
N MET A 380 -18.49 -22.10 -9.70
CA MET A 380 -18.51 -21.30 -8.46
C MET A 380 -19.90 -21.33 -7.80
N TRP A 381 -20.96 -21.17 -8.58
CA TRP A 381 -22.34 -21.26 -8.05
C TRP A 381 -22.71 -22.66 -7.60
N ALA A 382 -22.24 -23.71 -8.29
CA ALA A 382 -22.45 -25.09 -7.87
C ALA A 382 -21.74 -25.37 -6.54
N VAL A 383 -20.48 -24.94 -6.39
CA VAL A 383 -19.73 -25.03 -5.14
C VAL A 383 -20.47 -24.33 -3.99
N ARG A 384 -20.95 -23.10 -4.20
CA ARG A 384 -21.73 -22.35 -3.21
C ARG A 384 -22.99 -23.12 -2.78
N LYS A 385 -23.74 -23.68 -3.74
CA LYS A 385 -24.93 -24.50 -3.44
C LYS A 385 -24.63 -25.74 -2.58
N VAL A 386 -23.53 -26.42 -2.89
CA VAL A 386 -23.12 -27.62 -2.13
C VAL A 386 -22.63 -27.26 -0.74
N THR A 387 -21.89 -26.18 -0.60
CA THR A 387 -21.28 -25.75 0.67
C THR A 387 -22.28 -25.02 1.59
N ASP A 388 -23.36 -24.47 1.05
CA ASP A 388 -24.38 -23.74 1.86
C ASP A 388 -24.99 -24.53 3.00
N PRO A 389 -25.40 -25.79 2.84
CA PRO A 389 -25.93 -26.61 3.94
C PRO A 389 -24.84 -27.18 4.87
N MET A 390 -23.53 -27.13 4.48
CA MET A 390 -22.46 -27.72 5.27
C MET A 390 -22.11 -26.87 6.49
N GLU A 391 -21.60 -27.48 7.55
CA GLU A 391 -20.97 -26.76 8.63
C GLU A 391 -19.68 -26.06 8.09
N LEU A 392 -19.41 -24.86 8.58
CA LEU A 392 -18.25 -24.06 8.11
C LEU A 392 -16.91 -24.82 8.17
N SER A 393 -16.74 -25.69 9.15
CA SER A 393 -15.53 -26.52 9.31
C SER A 393 -15.37 -27.64 8.27
N LEU A 394 -16.43 -28.06 7.61
CA LEU A 394 -16.40 -29.12 6.60
C LEU A 394 -16.19 -28.60 5.19
N ILE A 395 -16.46 -27.32 4.94
CA ILE A 395 -16.30 -26.69 3.62
C ILE A 395 -14.86 -26.81 3.14
N HIS A 396 -13.89 -26.57 4.02
CA HIS A 396 -12.46 -26.64 3.67
C HIS A 396 -11.92 -28.06 3.47
N ILE A 397 -12.64 -29.08 3.98
CA ILE A 397 -12.26 -30.49 3.81
C ILE A 397 -12.77 -31.04 2.47
N SER A 398 -13.88 -30.48 1.97
CA SER A 398 -14.53 -30.94 0.73
C SER A 398 -13.98 -30.31 -0.54
N GLU A 399 -13.01 -29.43 -0.45
CA GLU A 399 -12.36 -28.87 -1.64
C GLU A 399 -11.58 -29.99 -2.35
N PRO A 400 -11.88 -30.29 -3.64
CA PRO A 400 -11.15 -31.33 -4.36
C PRO A 400 -9.70 -30.87 -4.56
N THR A 401 -8.76 -31.64 -4.04
CA THR A 401 -7.36 -31.48 -4.37
C THR A 401 -7.17 -31.86 -5.83
N ARG A 402 -6.42 -31.07 -6.61
CA ARG A 402 -6.10 -31.34 -8.04
C ARG A 402 -5.47 -32.72 -8.29
N HIS A 403 -5.07 -33.43 -7.23
CA HIS A 403 -4.49 -34.78 -7.32
C HIS A 403 -5.50 -35.90 -7.50
N ASP A 404 -6.82 -35.68 -7.30
CA ASP A 404 -7.83 -36.72 -7.45
C ASP A 404 -8.48 -36.76 -8.85
N GLN A 405 -7.93 -36.02 -9.82
CA GLN A 405 -8.32 -36.05 -11.22
C GLN A 405 -7.19 -36.59 -12.12
N ILE A 406 -6.81 -37.87 -11.90
CA ILE A 406 -6.12 -38.69 -12.89
C ILE A 406 -6.90 -39.96 -13.10
#